data_4cd52d010a5475bdfc3c87db409cc1e1
#
_entry.id   4cd52d010a5475bdfc3c87db409cc1e1
#
_cell.length_a   1.000
_cell.length_b   1.000
_cell.length_c   1.000
_cell.angle_alpha   90.00
_cell.angle_beta   90.00
_cell.angle_gamma   90.00
#
_symmetry.space_group_name_H-M   'P 1'
#
loop_
_entity.id
_entity.type
_entity.pdbx_description
1 polymer ?
#
loop_
_entity_poly.entity_id
_entity_poly.type
_entity_poly.pdbx_seq_one_letter_code
_entity_poly.pdbx_strand_id
1 'polypeptide(L)'
;VISVQESLVSIEAGWQNGARRALKKNEVVLILPQRLPPDGRQERLQAEVLRVRGATADVQVFEDTRGISVGDPVEQTGEMLSVILGPGLLGQVYDGLQSPLDKVAIEHGVFLPRGVDIAPLDEDRKWSFVPAVQQGARLRAGGLLGTVAEGRFTHKIMVPFDQAGEVEVTWIQEGSVTLDTPVARIRDARGDEHSVDLTQRWPVRRPLTEHMLRERTTERLYPNEPMTTTMRTIDTFFPVARGGTACIPGPFGAGKTVLQHSLAKHADVDIVLVVACGERAGEVVETIQEFPRIKDPATGGSLMDRTIIICNTSSMPVAAREASIYTGITIGEYYRQMGYHVLLLADSTSRWAQAMRETSGRLEEIPGEEAFPAYLESAIRSVYERAGLIRSADGSVGSLTMIGTVSPAGGNFEEPVTQGTLS
;
A
#
# COMPACT_ATOMS: atom_id res chain seq x y z
N VAL A 1 -22.31 -14.66 -9.46
CA VAL A 1 -21.31 -15.00 -10.50
C VAL A 1 -22.04 -15.43 -11.77
N ILE A 2 -21.61 -14.91 -12.93
CA ILE A 2 -22.16 -15.23 -14.26
C ILE A 2 -21.20 -16.12 -15.05
N SER A 3 -19.91 -15.80 -15.00
CA SER A 3 -18.86 -16.59 -15.67
C SER A 3 -17.55 -16.54 -14.88
N VAL A 4 -16.72 -17.55 -15.09
CA VAL A 4 -15.38 -17.66 -14.46
C VAL A 4 -14.37 -18.00 -15.53
N GLN A 5 -13.33 -17.17 -15.65
CA GLN A 5 -12.21 -17.36 -16.59
C GLN A 5 -10.89 -17.14 -15.83
N GLU A 6 -10.29 -18.20 -15.34
CA GLU A 6 -9.12 -18.11 -14.47
C GLU A 6 -9.34 -17.18 -13.26
N SER A 7 -8.58 -16.09 -13.12
CA SER A 7 -8.74 -15.10 -12.05
C SER A 7 -9.76 -14.00 -12.36
N LEU A 8 -10.33 -13.99 -13.58
CA LEU A 8 -11.35 -13.04 -14.00
C LEU A 8 -12.74 -13.67 -13.85
N VAL A 9 -13.61 -13.00 -13.14
CA VAL A 9 -14.98 -13.45 -12.88
C VAL A 9 -15.94 -12.36 -13.32
N SER A 10 -16.99 -12.72 -14.08
CA SER A 10 -18.06 -11.77 -14.39
C SER A 10 -19.18 -11.92 -13.38
N ILE A 11 -19.64 -10.81 -12.86
CA ILE A 11 -20.70 -10.73 -11.85
C ILE A 11 -21.87 -9.87 -12.32
N GLU A 12 -23.02 -10.06 -11.74
CA GLU A 12 -24.19 -9.21 -11.94
C GLU A 12 -24.49 -8.39 -10.69
N ALA A 13 -24.84 -7.12 -10.87
CA ALA A 13 -25.22 -6.23 -9.77
C ALA A 13 -26.44 -6.77 -9.01
N GLY A 14 -26.34 -6.81 -7.70
CA GLY A 14 -27.42 -7.26 -6.82
C GLY A 14 -28.60 -6.27 -6.75
N TRP A 15 -29.71 -6.75 -6.20
CA TRP A 15 -30.88 -5.95 -5.89
C TRP A 15 -30.85 -5.54 -4.41
N GLN A 16 -31.06 -4.25 -4.15
CA GLN A 16 -31.22 -3.73 -2.81
C GLN A 16 -32.40 -2.76 -2.78
N ASN A 17 -33.35 -2.96 -1.88
CA ASN A 17 -34.55 -2.11 -1.74
C ASN A 17 -35.35 -1.91 -3.05
N GLY A 18 -35.44 -2.94 -3.89
CA GLY A 18 -36.20 -2.86 -5.15
C GLY A 18 -35.45 -2.16 -6.29
N ALA A 19 -34.20 -1.74 -6.11
CA ALA A 19 -33.36 -1.17 -7.15
C ALA A 19 -32.04 -1.95 -7.27
N ARG A 20 -31.45 -1.96 -8.46
CA ARG A 20 -30.09 -2.51 -8.64
C ARG A 20 -29.07 -1.57 -8.01
N ARG A 21 -28.25 -2.10 -7.12
CA ARG A 21 -27.09 -1.35 -6.59
C ARG A 21 -26.03 -1.23 -7.68
N ALA A 22 -25.66 0.01 -8.05
CA ALA A 22 -24.65 0.25 -9.07
C ALA A 22 -23.26 -0.28 -8.61
N LEU A 23 -22.63 -1.07 -9.49
CA LEU A 23 -21.23 -1.46 -9.34
C LEU A 23 -20.34 -0.29 -9.70
N LYS A 24 -19.25 -0.12 -8.97
CA LYS A 24 -18.27 0.94 -9.21
C LYS A 24 -16.92 0.34 -9.56
N LYS A 25 -16.18 0.98 -10.46
CA LYS A 25 -14.78 0.60 -10.76
C LYS A 25 -13.94 0.72 -9.49
N ASN A 26 -13.04 -0.24 -9.29
CA ASN A 26 -12.17 -0.40 -8.12
C ASN A 26 -12.91 -0.71 -6.80
N GLU A 27 -14.21 -1.01 -6.84
CA GLU A 27 -14.93 -1.52 -5.67
C GLU A 27 -14.49 -2.95 -5.37
N VAL A 28 -14.29 -3.26 -4.10
CA VAL A 28 -14.05 -4.63 -3.64
C VAL A 28 -15.38 -5.34 -3.46
N VAL A 29 -15.45 -6.54 -3.97
CA VAL A 29 -16.58 -7.46 -3.77
C VAL A 29 -16.09 -8.76 -3.16
N LEU A 30 -16.95 -9.46 -2.44
CA LEU A 30 -16.66 -10.74 -1.83
C LEU A 30 -17.45 -11.82 -2.56
N ILE A 31 -16.77 -12.78 -3.15
CA ILE A 31 -17.39 -13.95 -3.77
C ILE A 31 -17.50 -15.03 -2.69
N LEU A 32 -18.69 -15.60 -2.57
CA LEU A 32 -19.03 -16.60 -1.57
C LEU A 32 -19.28 -17.94 -2.25
N PRO A 33 -18.25 -18.79 -2.45
CA PRO A 33 -18.42 -20.09 -3.08
C PRO A 33 -19.41 -20.93 -2.27
N GLN A 34 -20.42 -21.51 -2.94
CA GLN A 34 -21.39 -22.38 -2.29
C GLN A 34 -20.80 -23.78 -2.00
N ARG A 35 -19.80 -24.17 -2.78
CA ARG A 35 -19.06 -25.41 -2.52
C ARG A 35 -18.06 -25.17 -1.41
N LEU A 36 -18.39 -25.63 -0.22
CA LEU A 36 -17.53 -25.52 0.94
C LEU A 36 -16.27 -26.40 0.79
N PRO A 37 -15.11 -25.94 1.28
CA PRO A 37 -13.92 -26.75 1.39
C PRO A 37 -14.12 -27.90 2.39
N PRO A 38 -13.19 -28.89 2.45
CA PRO A 38 -13.31 -30.05 3.34
C PRO A 38 -13.47 -29.73 4.83
N ASP A 39 -12.97 -28.57 5.25
CA ASP A 39 -13.07 -28.08 6.64
C ASP A 39 -14.43 -27.41 6.97
N GLY A 40 -15.31 -27.27 5.98
CA GLY A 40 -16.66 -26.74 6.13
C GLY A 40 -16.74 -25.23 6.34
N ARG A 41 -15.64 -24.48 6.21
CA ARG A 41 -15.65 -23.03 6.36
C ARG A 41 -16.27 -22.36 5.14
N GLN A 42 -17.06 -21.30 5.39
CA GLN A 42 -17.50 -20.41 4.30
C GLN A 42 -16.34 -19.53 3.89
N GLU A 43 -15.84 -19.73 2.68
CA GLU A 43 -14.82 -18.85 2.10
C GLU A 43 -15.44 -17.52 1.64
N ARG A 44 -14.67 -16.43 1.80
CA ARG A 44 -15.01 -15.09 1.33
C ARG A 44 -13.85 -14.57 0.50
N LEU A 45 -13.95 -14.76 -0.83
CA LEU A 45 -12.87 -14.43 -1.74
C LEU A 45 -12.97 -12.98 -2.17
N GLN A 46 -11.93 -12.22 -1.89
CA GLN A 46 -11.87 -10.82 -2.29
C GLN A 46 -11.62 -10.68 -3.80
N ALA A 47 -12.35 -9.77 -4.42
CA ALA A 47 -12.16 -9.42 -5.83
C ALA A 47 -12.36 -7.92 -6.04
N GLU A 48 -11.67 -7.35 -7.02
CA GLU A 48 -11.78 -5.94 -7.38
C GLU A 48 -12.49 -5.78 -8.72
N VAL A 49 -13.42 -4.84 -8.79
CA VAL A 49 -14.13 -4.49 -10.03
C VAL A 49 -13.19 -3.73 -10.96
N LEU A 50 -12.86 -4.34 -12.10
CA LEU A 50 -12.00 -3.74 -13.12
C LEU A 50 -12.79 -2.95 -14.16
N ARG A 51 -13.93 -3.51 -14.59
CA ARG A 51 -14.75 -2.94 -15.66
C ARG A 51 -16.22 -3.16 -15.39
N VAL A 52 -17.00 -2.12 -15.59
CA VAL A 52 -18.46 -2.16 -15.43
C VAL A 52 -19.13 -2.03 -16.81
N ARG A 53 -20.10 -2.90 -17.10
CA ARG A 53 -20.90 -2.92 -18.32
C ARG A 53 -22.39 -2.97 -17.97
N GLY A 54 -22.99 -1.81 -17.79
CA GLY A 54 -24.39 -1.74 -17.37
C GLY A 54 -24.63 -2.39 -16.00
N ALA A 55 -25.34 -3.51 -15.99
CA ALA A 55 -25.66 -4.25 -14.76
C ALA A 55 -24.61 -5.32 -14.41
N THR A 56 -23.63 -5.55 -15.26
CA THR A 56 -22.58 -6.57 -15.08
C THR A 56 -21.22 -5.92 -14.89
N ALA A 57 -20.31 -6.62 -14.24
CA ALA A 57 -18.94 -6.20 -14.10
C ALA A 57 -17.99 -7.38 -14.22
N ASP A 58 -16.80 -7.09 -14.74
CA ASP A 58 -15.66 -8.00 -14.71
C ASP A 58 -14.84 -7.67 -13.47
N VAL A 59 -14.64 -8.66 -12.62
CA VAL A 59 -13.88 -8.55 -11.37
C VAL A 59 -12.70 -9.49 -11.40
N GLN A 60 -11.58 -9.03 -10.87
CA GLN A 60 -10.39 -9.85 -10.71
C GLN A 60 -10.28 -10.32 -9.27
N VAL A 61 -10.21 -11.63 -9.09
CA VAL A 61 -10.08 -12.25 -7.78
C VAL A 61 -8.62 -12.18 -7.33
N PHE A 62 -8.39 -11.78 -6.09
CA PHE A 62 -7.05 -11.68 -5.49
C PHE A 62 -6.47 -13.02 -5.08
N GLU A 63 -7.28 -14.06 -5.05
CA GLU A 63 -6.94 -15.40 -4.61
C GLU A 63 -7.19 -16.44 -5.70
N ASP A 64 -6.91 -17.71 -5.40
CA ASP A 64 -7.19 -18.83 -6.31
C ASP A 64 -8.70 -18.96 -6.53
N THR A 65 -9.11 -19.07 -7.78
CA THR A 65 -10.52 -19.15 -8.18
C THR A 65 -11.09 -20.56 -8.25
N ARG A 66 -10.29 -21.59 -7.95
CA ARG A 66 -10.77 -22.97 -7.97
C ARG A 66 -11.97 -23.16 -7.05
N GLY A 67 -13.03 -23.75 -7.56
CA GLY A 67 -14.27 -23.96 -6.79
C GLY A 67 -15.30 -22.84 -6.87
N ILE A 68 -14.98 -21.69 -7.48
CA ILE A 68 -15.99 -20.69 -7.83
C ILE A 68 -16.83 -21.23 -8.97
N SER A 69 -18.14 -21.11 -8.84
CA SER A 69 -19.12 -21.61 -9.80
C SER A 69 -20.08 -20.51 -10.25
N VAL A 70 -20.62 -20.69 -11.44
CA VAL A 70 -21.74 -19.84 -11.90
C VAL A 70 -22.93 -19.99 -10.94
N GLY A 71 -23.49 -18.88 -10.51
CA GLY A 71 -24.55 -18.82 -9.50
C GLY A 71 -24.06 -18.53 -8.08
N ASP A 72 -22.75 -18.57 -7.80
CA ASP A 72 -22.24 -18.21 -6.48
C ASP A 72 -22.63 -16.77 -6.11
N PRO A 73 -23.08 -16.54 -4.87
CA PRO A 73 -23.41 -15.21 -4.39
C PRO A 73 -22.21 -14.28 -4.35
N VAL A 74 -22.48 -12.99 -4.55
CA VAL A 74 -21.47 -11.91 -4.45
C VAL A 74 -21.98 -10.82 -3.54
N GLU A 75 -21.18 -10.46 -2.55
CA GLU A 75 -21.44 -9.36 -1.64
C GLU A 75 -20.69 -8.10 -2.11
N GLN A 76 -21.43 -7.00 -2.31
CA GLN A 76 -20.84 -5.70 -2.63
C GLN A 76 -20.47 -4.98 -1.34
N THR A 77 -19.19 -4.64 -1.16
CA THR A 77 -18.74 -3.92 0.03
C THR A 77 -19.04 -2.42 -0.04
N GLY A 78 -19.04 -1.86 -1.24
CA GLY A 78 -19.14 -0.40 -1.46
C GLY A 78 -17.83 0.33 -1.24
N GLU A 79 -16.77 -0.38 -0.86
CA GLU A 79 -15.46 0.16 -0.52
C GLU A 79 -14.41 -0.24 -1.55
N MET A 80 -13.36 0.56 -1.66
CA MET A 80 -12.18 0.23 -2.47
C MET A 80 -11.19 -0.62 -1.65
N LEU A 81 -10.26 -1.29 -2.33
CA LEU A 81 -9.14 -1.95 -1.68
C LEU A 81 -8.38 -0.92 -0.83
N SER A 82 -8.32 -1.18 0.47
CA SER A 82 -7.78 -0.26 1.46
C SER A 82 -6.76 -0.94 2.35
N VAL A 83 -5.85 -0.16 2.89
CA VAL A 83 -4.90 -0.59 3.92
C VAL A 83 -5.28 -0.02 5.28
N ILE A 84 -4.93 -0.73 6.33
CA ILE A 84 -5.03 -0.25 7.71
C ILE A 84 -3.74 0.46 8.07
N LEU A 85 -3.86 1.72 8.48
CA LEU A 85 -2.76 2.59 8.84
C LEU A 85 -2.82 2.86 10.33
N GLY A 86 -1.76 2.53 11.05
CA GLY A 86 -1.70 2.67 12.50
C GLY A 86 -0.34 2.25 13.07
N PRO A 87 -0.13 2.35 14.38
CA PRO A 87 1.10 1.94 15.00
C PRO A 87 1.25 0.41 14.96
N GLY A 88 2.48 -0.06 14.75
CA GLY A 88 2.81 -1.48 14.63
C GLY A 88 3.13 -1.94 13.22
N LEU A 89 3.13 -1.04 12.22
CA LEU A 89 3.52 -1.33 10.84
C LEU A 89 5.04 -1.56 10.69
N LEU A 90 5.86 -0.84 11.47
CA LEU A 90 7.31 -0.94 11.39
C LEU A 90 7.81 -2.33 11.81
N GLY A 91 8.76 -2.85 11.07
CA GLY A 91 9.34 -4.17 11.32
C GLY A 91 8.48 -5.33 10.80
N GLN A 92 7.39 -5.07 10.11
CA GLN A 92 6.48 -6.09 9.62
C GLN A 92 6.76 -6.47 8.16
N VAL A 93 6.37 -7.69 7.82
CA VAL A 93 6.40 -8.22 6.46
C VAL A 93 4.97 -8.58 6.04
N TYR A 94 4.49 -7.92 4.99
CA TYR A 94 3.14 -8.10 4.46
C TYR A 94 3.18 -8.68 3.05
N ASP A 95 2.06 -9.27 2.63
CA ASP A 95 1.80 -9.52 1.21
C ASP A 95 1.25 -8.25 0.51
N GLY A 96 0.90 -8.37 -0.77
CA GLY A 96 0.36 -7.26 -1.56
C GLY A 96 -1.00 -6.73 -1.08
N LEU A 97 -1.70 -7.47 -0.23
CA LEU A 97 -3.00 -7.11 0.35
C LEU A 97 -2.92 -6.76 1.83
N GLN A 98 -1.70 -6.54 2.33
CA GLN A 98 -1.42 -6.26 3.74
C GLN A 98 -1.71 -7.44 4.69
N SER A 99 -1.65 -8.69 4.22
CA SER A 99 -1.70 -9.85 5.12
C SER A 99 -0.33 -10.05 5.77
N PRO A 100 -0.24 -10.16 7.12
CA PRO A 100 1.04 -10.32 7.82
C PRO A 100 1.57 -11.75 7.62
N LEU A 101 2.68 -11.89 6.90
CA LEU A 101 3.21 -13.19 6.48
C LEU A 101 3.69 -14.04 7.66
N ASP A 102 4.22 -13.43 8.71
CA ASP A 102 4.66 -14.16 9.91
C ASP A 102 3.50 -14.82 10.64
N LYS A 103 2.38 -14.09 10.82
CA LYS A 103 1.16 -14.64 11.44
C LYS A 103 0.55 -15.74 10.58
N VAL A 104 0.49 -15.51 9.27
CA VAL A 104 0.02 -16.51 8.30
C VAL A 104 0.84 -17.80 8.41
N ALA A 105 2.16 -17.69 8.48
CA ALA A 105 3.05 -18.86 8.58
C ALA A 105 2.86 -19.63 9.90
N ILE A 106 2.60 -18.93 11.00
CA ILE A 106 2.37 -19.54 12.32
C ILE A 106 1.01 -20.25 12.37
N GLU A 107 -0.05 -19.62 11.88
CA GLU A 107 -1.41 -20.12 11.98
C GLU A 107 -1.75 -21.18 10.94
N HIS A 108 -1.20 -21.06 9.73
CA HIS A 108 -1.60 -21.84 8.56
C HIS A 108 -0.45 -22.55 7.85
N GLY A 109 0.81 -22.38 8.29
CA GLY A 109 1.98 -22.99 7.69
C GLY A 109 2.43 -22.32 6.38
N VAL A 110 3.10 -23.09 5.51
CA VAL A 110 3.76 -22.59 4.29
C VAL A 110 2.76 -22.15 3.20
N PHE A 111 1.52 -22.65 3.26
CA PHE A 111 0.51 -22.34 2.24
C PHE A 111 -0.46 -21.29 2.77
N LEU A 112 -0.54 -20.16 2.07
CA LEU A 112 -1.56 -19.12 2.30
C LEU A 112 -2.96 -19.75 2.15
N PRO A 113 -3.75 -19.81 3.21
CA PRO A 113 -5.11 -20.31 3.11
C PRO A 113 -5.96 -19.30 2.32
N ARG A 114 -6.91 -19.84 1.58
CA ARG A 114 -7.86 -19.07 0.79
C ARG A 114 -9.01 -18.58 1.66
N GLY A 115 -9.48 -17.35 1.43
CA GLY A 115 -10.66 -16.79 2.11
C GLY A 115 -10.46 -16.50 3.59
N VAL A 116 -9.23 -16.33 4.05
CA VAL A 116 -8.91 -15.97 5.43
C VAL A 116 -8.50 -14.51 5.49
N ASP A 117 -9.16 -13.75 6.34
CA ASP A 117 -8.82 -12.37 6.67
C ASP A 117 -8.07 -12.35 8.00
N ILE A 118 -6.80 -11.95 7.96
CA ILE A 118 -5.94 -11.85 9.15
C ILE A 118 -5.67 -10.38 9.42
N ALA A 119 -5.91 -9.95 10.66
CA ALA A 119 -5.65 -8.58 11.07
C ALA A 119 -4.18 -8.18 10.80
N PRO A 120 -3.92 -7.12 10.03
CA PRO A 120 -2.57 -6.74 9.64
C PRO A 120 -1.73 -6.20 10.79
N LEU A 121 -2.35 -5.73 11.85
CA LEU A 121 -1.72 -5.20 13.06
C LEU A 121 -1.99 -6.09 14.26
N ASP A 122 -1.20 -5.96 15.31
CA ASP A 122 -1.37 -6.67 16.57
C ASP A 122 -2.42 -5.95 17.42
N GLU A 123 -3.64 -6.51 17.45
CA GLU A 123 -4.79 -5.94 18.14
C GLU A 123 -4.67 -6.01 19.67
N ASP A 124 -3.92 -6.97 20.20
CA ASP A 124 -3.73 -7.16 21.65
C ASP A 124 -2.65 -6.24 22.23
N ARG A 125 -1.81 -5.67 21.40
CA ARG A 125 -0.73 -4.79 21.83
C ARG A 125 -1.28 -3.49 22.41
N LYS A 126 -0.78 -3.14 23.59
CA LYS A 126 -1.11 -1.88 24.27
C LYS A 126 -0.13 -0.78 23.87
N TRP A 127 -0.69 0.40 23.64
CA TRP A 127 0.02 1.61 23.26
C TRP A 127 -0.27 2.71 24.28
N SER A 128 0.76 3.44 24.69
CA SER A 128 0.60 4.60 25.56
C SER A 128 0.30 5.83 24.70
N PHE A 129 -0.95 6.25 24.68
CA PHE A 129 -1.39 7.42 23.93
C PHE A 129 -1.21 8.68 24.78
N VAL A 130 -0.54 9.68 24.19
CA VAL A 130 -0.33 11.01 24.81
C VAL A 130 -0.99 12.06 23.91
N PRO A 131 -2.03 12.77 24.41
CA PRO A 131 -2.67 13.84 23.67
C PRO A 131 -1.73 15.00 23.36
N ALA A 132 -1.83 15.54 22.14
CA ALA A 132 -1.11 16.75 21.72
C ALA A 132 -2.02 18.00 21.73
N VAL A 133 -3.33 17.80 21.86
CA VAL A 133 -4.34 18.85 21.89
C VAL A 133 -5.30 18.65 23.04
N GLN A 134 -6.07 19.68 23.38
CA GLN A 134 -7.11 19.64 24.40
C GLN A 134 -8.51 19.61 23.79
N GLN A 135 -9.50 19.28 24.59
CA GLN A 135 -10.91 19.40 24.24
C GLN A 135 -11.21 20.86 23.79
N GLY A 136 -12.00 21.00 22.75
CA GLY A 136 -12.32 22.27 22.11
C GLY A 136 -11.33 22.69 21.01
N ALA A 137 -10.24 21.95 20.81
CA ALA A 137 -9.31 22.21 19.69
C ALA A 137 -10.01 21.99 18.35
N ARG A 138 -9.69 22.85 17.39
CA ARG A 138 -10.19 22.77 16.01
C ARG A 138 -9.08 22.30 15.09
N LEU A 139 -9.36 21.23 14.37
CA LEU A 139 -8.43 20.56 13.48
C LEU A 139 -9.07 20.28 12.13
N ARG A 140 -8.25 19.86 11.18
CA ARG A 140 -8.68 19.34 9.87
C ARG A 140 -8.06 17.95 9.66
N ALA A 141 -8.46 17.29 8.59
CA ALA A 141 -7.88 16.01 8.19
C ALA A 141 -6.34 16.03 8.27
N GLY A 142 -5.74 15.01 8.87
CA GLY A 142 -4.30 14.93 9.11
C GLY A 142 -3.79 15.79 10.27
N GLY A 143 -4.65 16.55 10.95
CA GLY A 143 -4.28 17.32 12.14
C GLY A 143 -3.86 16.41 13.29
N LEU A 144 -2.84 16.80 14.06
CA LEU A 144 -2.29 16.01 15.14
C LEU A 144 -3.23 15.97 16.35
N LEU A 145 -3.69 14.79 16.72
CA LEU A 145 -4.48 14.55 17.95
C LEU A 145 -3.58 14.17 19.13
N GLY A 146 -2.61 13.31 18.89
CA GLY A 146 -1.69 12.82 19.90
C GLY A 146 -0.66 11.90 19.32
N THR A 147 0.10 11.24 20.17
CA THR A 147 1.22 10.39 19.76
C THR A 147 1.26 9.09 20.57
N VAL A 148 1.84 8.06 19.96
CA VAL A 148 2.26 6.83 20.66
C VAL A 148 3.71 6.53 20.29
N ALA A 149 4.43 5.85 21.20
CA ALA A 149 5.80 5.41 20.92
C ALA A 149 5.78 4.11 20.12
N GLU A 150 6.38 4.11 18.93
CA GLU A 150 6.59 2.94 18.09
C GLU A 150 8.09 2.69 17.93
N GLY A 151 8.65 1.87 18.82
CA GLY A 151 10.10 1.72 18.92
C GLY A 151 10.77 3.05 19.26
N ARG A 152 11.68 3.48 18.38
CA ARG A 152 12.34 4.79 18.48
C ARG A 152 11.54 5.94 17.84
N PHE A 153 10.49 5.62 17.13
CA PHE A 153 9.69 6.60 16.41
C PHE A 153 8.51 7.07 17.24
N THR A 154 8.17 8.33 17.06
CA THR A 154 6.95 8.92 17.57
C THR A 154 5.86 8.78 16.52
N HIS A 155 4.94 7.85 16.71
CA HIS A 155 3.83 7.64 15.80
C HIS A 155 2.73 8.66 16.07
N LYS A 156 2.40 9.47 15.08
CA LYS A 156 1.36 10.50 15.19
C LYS A 156 -0.01 9.90 14.93
N ILE A 157 -0.92 10.13 15.85
CA ILE A 157 -2.34 9.83 15.68
C ILE A 157 -3.02 11.11 15.19
N MET A 158 -3.59 11.03 14.00
CA MET A 158 -4.09 12.18 13.26
C MET A 158 -5.61 12.08 13.07
N VAL A 159 -6.25 13.24 12.87
CA VAL A 159 -7.64 13.27 12.40
C VAL A 159 -7.74 12.45 11.10
N PRO A 160 -8.73 11.55 10.97
CA PRO A 160 -8.90 10.70 9.79
C PRO A 160 -8.82 11.50 8.50
N PHE A 161 -8.13 10.96 7.50
CA PHE A 161 -7.86 11.66 6.24
C PHE A 161 -9.10 11.88 5.37
N ASP A 162 -10.13 11.05 5.55
CA ASP A 162 -11.41 11.17 4.86
C ASP A 162 -12.35 12.21 5.47
N GLN A 163 -11.96 12.79 6.62
CA GLN A 163 -12.75 13.81 7.30
C GLN A 163 -12.78 15.10 6.47
N ALA A 164 -13.97 15.55 6.13
CA ALA A 164 -14.16 16.79 5.37
C ALA A 164 -14.24 18.01 6.29
N GLY A 165 -13.52 19.07 5.94
CA GLY A 165 -13.60 20.36 6.60
C GLY A 165 -12.94 20.42 7.98
N GLU A 166 -13.38 21.37 8.81
CA GLU A 166 -12.89 21.58 10.17
C GLU A 166 -13.72 20.77 11.15
N VAL A 167 -13.06 20.13 12.12
CA VAL A 167 -13.68 19.39 13.21
C VAL A 167 -13.25 19.93 14.55
N GLU A 168 -14.13 19.81 15.56
CA GLU A 168 -13.86 20.16 16.95
C GLU A 168 -13.62 18.89 17.78
N VAL A 169 -12.56 18.87 18.57
CA VAL A 169 -12.30 17.77 19.50
C VAL A 169 -13.24 17.89 20.70
N THR A 170 -14.23 17.00 20.79
CA THR A 170 -15.23 17.02 21.88
C THR A 170 -14.77 16.25 23.11
N TRP A 171 -13.88 15.27 22.93
CA TRP A 171 -13.30 14.47 23.99
C TRP A 171 -11.94 13.91 23.54
N ILE A 172 -10.97 13.85 24.45
CA ILE A 172 -9.66 13.23 24.24
C ILE A 172 -9.12 12.75 25.59
N GLN A 173 -8.49 11.57 25.61
CA GLN A 173 -8.03 10.95 26.84
C GLN A 173 -6.64 10.35 26.67
N GLU A 174 -5.74 10.63 27.63
CA GLU A 174 -4.46 9.94 27.79
C GLU A 174 -4.64 8.56 28.39
N GLY A 175 -3.85 7.58 27.96
CA GLY A 175 -3.85 6.27 28.60
C GLY A 175 -3.23 5.15 27.78
N SER A 176 -3.22 3.97 28.38
CA SER A 176 -2.81 2.74 27.74
C SER A 176 -4.02 2.12 27.03
N VAL A 177 -3.96 2.03 25.70
CA VAL A 177 -5.08 1.64 24.84
C VAL A 177 -4.66 0.60 23.83
N THR A 178 -5.61 -0.16 23.31
CA THR A 178 -5.45 -1.05 22.14
C THR A 178 -5.77 -0.28 20.86
N LEU A 179 -5.56 -0.90 19.69
CA LEU A 179 -5.74 -0.24 18.40
C LEU A 179 -7.17 0.24 18.14
N ASP A 180 -8.15 -0.50 18.64
CA ASP A 180 -9.60 -0.26 18.46
C ASP A 180 -10.23 0.59 19.58
N THR A 181 -9.45 0.94 20.60
CA THR A 181 -9.94 1.75 21.71
C THR A 181 -10.03 3.21 21.30
N PRO A 182 -11.20 3.87 21.41
CA PRO A 182 -11.31 5.29 21.10
C PRO A 182 -10.41 6.14 22.00
N VAL A 183 -9.59 7.00 21.39
CA VAL A 183 -8.70 7.95 22.09
C VAL A 183 -9.20 9.39 22.02
N ALA A 184 -10.04 9.69 21.04
CA ALA A 184 -10.66 10.99 20.87
C ALA A 184 -12.06 10.87 20.27
N ARG A 185 -12.86 11.92 20.43
CA ARG A 185 -14.10 12.15 19.67
C ARG A 185 -14.02 13.49 19.00
N ILE A 186 -14.45 13.55 17.77
CA ILE A 186 -14.46 14.76 16.95
C ILE A 186 -15.88 15.01 16.46
N ARG A 187 -16.25 16.29 16.36
CA ARG A 187 -17.54 16.72 15.83
C ARG A 187 -17.31 17.51 14.56
N ASP A 188 -17.99 17.11 13.51
CA ASP A 188 -17.92 17.80 12.20
C ASP A 188 -18.81 19.05 12.16
N ALA A 189 -18.76 19.78 11.04
CA ALA A 189 -19.55 20.99 10.81
C ALA A 189 -21.08 20.74 10.75
N ARG A 190 -21.50 19.48 10.57
CA ARG A 190 -22.91 19.07 10.56
C ARG A 190 -23.43 18.77 11.95
N GLY A 191 -22.52 18.66 12.93
CA GLY A 191 -22.82 18.29 14.31
C GLY A 191 -22.71 16.79 14.57
N ASP A 192 -22.33 15.99 13.58
CA ASP A 192 -22.13 14.55 13.75
C ASP A 192 -20.86 14.27 14.52
N GLU A 193 -20.94 13.36 15.49
CA GLU A 193 -19.82 12.99 16.35
C GLU A 193 -19.22 11.65 15.91
N HIS A 194 -17.90 11.63 15.75
CA HIS A 194 -17.14 10.45 15.31
C HIS A 194 -16.08 10.09 16.35
N SER A 195 -15.98 8.80 16.66
CA SER A 195 -14.88 8.28 17.49
C SER A 195 -13.64 8.07 16.66
N VAL A 196 -12.49 8.40 17.22
CA VAL A 196 -11.16 8.19 16.61
C VAL A 196 -10.39 7.22 17.49
N ASP A 197 -9.91 6.14 16.90
CA ASP A 197 -8.99 5.18 17.51
C ASP A 197 -7.55 5.38 17.00
N LEU A 198 -6.66 4.41 17.23
CA LEU A 198 -5.27 4.51 16.80
C LEU A 198 -5.07 4.18 15.31
N THR A 199 -6.10 3.70 14.63
CA THR A 199 -6.02 3.23 13.25
C THR A 199 -6.92 4.04 12.32
N GLN A 200 -6.61 3.99 11.04
CA GLN A 200 -7.49 4.49 9.99
C GLN A 200 -7.32 3.66 8.72
N ARG A 201 -8.34 3.64 7.88
CA ARG A 201 -8.30 2.98 6.58
C ARG A 201 -8.13 3.99 5.47
N TRP A 202 -7.33 3.64 4.45
CA TRP A 202 -7.18 4.46 3.27
C TRP A 202 -7.16 3.60 2.00
N PRO A 203 -7.91 4.00 0.95
CA PRO A 203 -7.92 3.30 -0.33
C PRO A 203 -6.56 3.40 -1.02
N VAL A 204 -5.94 2.27 -1.37
CA VAL A 204 -4.57 2.24 -1.92
C VAL A 204 -4.46 2.92 -3.30
N ARG A 205 -5.54 2.90 -4.08
CA ARG A 205 -5.55 3.52 -5.41
C ARG A 205 -5.78 5.03 -5.39
N ARG A 206 -6.16 5.59 -4.25
CA ARG A 206 -6.37 7.03 -4.07
C ARG A 206 -5.13 7.67 -3.48
N PRO A 207 -4.44 8.57 -4.22
CA PRO A 207 -3.28 9.28 -3.69
C PRO A 207 -3.65 10.11 -2.46
N LEU A 208 -2.98 9.87 -1.35
CA LEU A 208 -3.23 10.60 -0.10
C LEU A 208 -2.88 12.08 -0.26
N THR A 209 -1.73 12.36 -0.87
CA THR A 209 -1.27 13.74 -1.09
C THR A 209 -2.27 14.57 -1.87
N GLU A 210 -2.82 14.06 -2.96
CA GLU A 210 -3.79 14.78 -3.78
C GLU A 210 -5.05 15.14 -2.98
N HIS A 211 -5.52 14.19 -2.15
CA HIS A 211 -6.66 14.43 -1.28
C HIS A 211 -6.35 15.52 -0.25
N MET A 212 -5.22 15.44 0.44
CA MET A 212 -4.81 16.38 1.46
C MET A 212 -4.54 17.80 0.89
N LEU A 213 -4.04 17.89 -0.35
CA LEU A 213 -3.89 19.15 -1.07
C LEU A 213 -5.25 19.81 -1.39
N ARG A 214 -6.24 19.01 -1.80
CA ARG A 214 -7.61 19.50 -2.04
C ARG A 214 -8.24 20.04 -0.76
N GLU A 215 -8.03 19.36 0.36
CA GLU A 215 -8.50 19.80 1.69
C GLU A 215 -7.67 20.97 2.26
N ARG A 216 -6.61 21.42 1.58
CA ARG A 216 -5.69 22.51 2.00
C ARG A 216 -5.06 22.27 3.38
N THR A 217 -4.80 21.02 3.72
CA THR A 217 -4.17 20.64 4.98
C THR A 217 -2.69 20.28 4.80
N THR A 218 -2.25 20.14 3.57
CA THR A 218 -0.87 19.79 3.22
C THR A 218 -0.41 20.70 2.08
N GLU A 219 0.86 21.09 2.11
CA GLU A 219 1.53 21.84 1.07
C GLU A 219 2.58 20.97 0.38
N ARG A 220 2.60 20.92 -0.94
CA ARG A 220 3.66 20.24 -1.70
C ARG A 220 4.83 21.21 -1.87
N LEU A 221 6.01 20.76 -1.45
CA LEU A 221 7.24 21.53 -1.54
C LEU A 221 8.08 21.07 -2.72
N TYR A 222 8.94 21.98 -3.22
CA TYR A 222 9.96 21.59 -4.20
C TYR A 222 11.07 20.82 -3.53
N PRO A 223 11.52 19.69 -4.09
CA PRO A 223 12.70 18.98 -3.63
C PRO A 223 13.94 19.86 -3.86
N ASN A 224 14.54 20.36 -2.80
CA ASN A 224 15.70 21.26 -2.84
C ASN A 224 16.92 20.70 -2.10
N GLU A 225 16.77 19.52 -1.50
CA GLU A 225 17.85 18.85 -0.79
C GLU A 225 18.15 17.48 -1.40
N PRO A 226 19.42 17.11 -1.59
CA PRO A 226 19.77 15.76 -2.00
C PRO A 226 19.54 14.78 -0.86
N MET A 227 19.07 13.58 -1.20
CA MET A 227 19.11 12.44 -0.28
C MET A 227 20.50 11.82 -0.36
N THR A 228 21.27 11.92 0.72
CA THR A 228 22.60 11.32 0.79
C THR A 228 22.52 9.80 0.83
N THR A 229 23.13 9.15 -0.16
CA THR A 229 23.16 7.68 -0.25
C THR A 229 24.43 7.08 0.34
N THR A 230 25.45 7.91 0.64
CA THR A 230 26.81 7.55 1.02
C THR A 230 27.64 6.87 -0.07
N MET A 231 27.05 6.69 -1.24
CA MET A 231 27.75 6.16 -2.42
C MET A 231 28.26 7.32 -3.27
N ARG A 232 29.59 7.51 -3.33
CA ARG A 232 30.21 8.64 -4.04
C ARG A 232 29.75 8.78 -5.48
N THR A 233 29.60 7.67 -6.19
CA THR A 233 29.16 7.69 -7.59
C THR A 233 27.75 8.24 -7.73
N ILE A 234 26.83 7.81 -6.89
CA ILE A 234 25.44 8.28 -6.91
C ILE A 234 25.39 9.74 -6.46
N ASP A 235 25.93 10.03 -5.29
CA ASP A 235 25.82 11.37 -4.68
C ASP A 235 26.50 12.45 -5.53
N THR A 236 27.54 12.08 -6.35
CA THR A 236 28.28 13.04 -7.18
C THR A 236 27.69 13.17 -8.59
N PHE A 237 27.32 12.07 -9.24
CA PHE A 237 26.97 12.07 -10.67
C PHE A 237 25.48 11.88 -10.92
N PHE A 238 24.76 11.26 -9.98
CA PHE A 238 23.33 10.92 -10.12
C PHE A 238 22.58 11.24 -8.81
N PRO A 239 22.72 12.45 -8.26
CA PRO A 239 22.12 12.79 -6.96
C PRO A 239 20.60 12.62 -7.03
N VAL A 240 20.04 11.94 -6.03
CA VAL A 240 18.59 11.76 -5.89
C VAL A 240 18.09 12.83 -4.93
N ALA A 241 17.10 13.60 -5.36
CA ALA A 241 16.48 14.58 -4.48
C ALA A 241 15.63 13.89 -3.40
N ARG A 242 15.65 14.42 -2.19
CA ARG A 242 14.75 13.99 -1.11
C ARG A 242 13.30 14.29 -1.50
N GLY A 243 12.47 13.25 -1.61
CA GLY A 243 11.13 13.35 -2.18
C GLY A 243 11.09 13.28 -3.71
N GLY A 244 12.22 12.96 -4.35
CA GLY A 244 12.29 12.72 -5.79
C GLY A 244 12.09 11.26 -6.17
N THR A 245 12.33 10.98 -7.44
CA THR A 245 12.26 9.63 -8.02
C THR A 245 13.56 9.26 -8.71
N ALA A 246 13.90 7.99 -8.70
CA ALA A 246 15.04 7.47 -9.44
C ALA A 246 14.73 6.07 -9.99
N CYS A 247 15.44 5.69 -11.05
CA CYS A 247 15.34 4.37 -11.64
C CYS A 247 16.71 3.69 -11.66
N ILE A 248 16.72 2.39 -11.35
CA ILE A 248 17.91 1.53 -11.49
C ILE A 248 17.64 0.53 -12.61
N PRO A 249 17.99 0.86 -13.86
CA PRO A 249 17.81 -0.05 -14.98
C PRO A 249 18.98 -1.03 -15.07
N GLY A 250 18.69 -2.26 -15.48
CA GLY A 250 19.73 -3.23 -15.78
C GLY A 250 19.17 -4.63 -16.00
N PRO A 251 19.89 -5.46 -16.78
CA PRO A 251 19.50 -6.83 -17.03
C PRO A 251 19.50 -7.66 -15.74
N PHE A 252 18.97 -8.86 -15.82
CA PHE A 252 19.03 -9.81 -14.70
C PHE A 252 20.48 -10.10 -14.31
N GLY A 253 20.75 -10.11 -12.99
CA GLY A 253 22.10 -10.34 -12.46
C GLY A 253 23.03 -9.13 -12.44
N ALA A 254 22.57 -7.94 -12.86
CA ALA A 254 23.38 -6.72 -12.86
C ALA A 254 23.62 -6.11 -11.46
N GLY A 255 23.10 -6.73 -10.40
CA GLY A 255 23.28 -6.26 -9.01
C GLY A 255 22.27 -5.20 -8.56
N LYS A 256 21.12 -5.06 -9.22
CA LYS A 256 20.07 -4.09 -8.86
C LYS A 256 19.61 -4.23 -7.41
N THR A 257 19.28 -5.45 -7.00
CA THR A 257 18.81 -5.75 -5.63
C THR A 257 19.91 -5.47 -4.59
N VAL A 258 21.17 -5.80 -4.90
CA VAL A 258 22.32 -5.48 -4.03
C VAL A 258 22.46 -3.96 -3.83
N LEU A 259 22.30 -3.19 -4.92
CA LEU A 259 22.32 -1.74 -4.84
C LEU A 259 21.17 -1.19 -3.99
N GLN A 260 19.95 -1.74 -4.15
CA GLN A 260 18.80 -1.36 -3.32
C GLN A 260 19.03 -1.68 -1.84
N HIS A 261 19.54 -2.87 -1.50
CA HIS A 261 19.86 -3.22 -0.11
C HIS A 261 20.93 -2.27 0.48
N SER A 262 21.90 -1.88 -0.32
CA SER A 262 22.90 -0.90 0.10
C SER A 262 22.29 0.49 0.34
N LEU A 263 21.37 0.93 -0.51
CA LEU A 263 20.61 2.17 -0.32
C LEU A 263 19.73 2.08 0.94
N ALA A 264 19.01 0.98 1.15
CA ALA A 264 18.20 0.75 2.34
C ALA A 264 19.01 0.90 3.63
N LYS A 265 20.25 0.40 3.63
CA LYS A 265 21.16 0.43 4.78
C LYS A 265 21.77 1.80 5.03
N HIS A 266 22.17 2.52 3.99
CA HIS A 266 23.07 3.67 4.10
C HIS A 266 22.42 5.01 3.76
N ALA A 267 21.26 5.04 3.09
CA ALA A 267 20.61 6.29 2.76
C ALA A 267 20.17 7.05 4.01
N ASP A 268 20.31 8.38 3.96
CA ASP A 268 19.87 9.29 5.01
C ASP A 268 18.35 9.47 4.98
N VAL A 269 17.66 8.46 5.50
CA VAL A 269 16.21 8.41 5.62
C VAL A 269 15.80 7.81 6.95
N ASP A 270 14.59 8.13 7.40
CA ASP A 270 14.05 7.63 8.66
C ASP A 270 13.50 6.21 8.52
N ILE A 271 12.73 5.97 7.47
CA ILE A 271 11.98 4.73 7.24
C ILE A 271 12.26 4.21 5.84
N VAL A 272 12.41 2.90 5.73
CA VAL A 272 12.58 2.19 4.46
C VAL A 272 11.37 1.31 4.20
N LEU A 273 10.84 1.39 2.99
CA LEU A 273 9.82 0.50 2.46
C LEU A 273 10.42 -0.30 1.31
N VAL A 274 10.36 -1.61 1.41
CA VAL A 274 10.77 -2.52 0.34
C VAL A 274 9.52 -3.16 -0.25
N VAL A 275 9.27 -2.93 -1.53
CA VAL A 275 8.16 -3.54 -2.26
C VAL A 275 8.72 -4.52 -3.26
N ALA A 276 8.70 -5.80 -2.91
CA ALA A 276 9.08 -6.89 -3.81
C ALA A 276 7.85 -7.30 -4.65
N CYS A 277 7.81 -6.83 -5.89
CA CYS A 277 6.69 -7.06 -6.79
C CYS A 277 7.02 -8.16 -7.80
N GLY A 278 6.55 -9.39 -7.52
CA GLY A 278 6.72 -10.54 -8.41
C GLY A 278 8.14 -11.12 -8.42
N GLU A 279 8.93 -10.86 -7.38
CA GLU A 279 10.26 -11.42 -7.25
C GLU A 279 10.24 -12.92 -6.90
N ARG A 280 11.38 -13.59 -7.05
CA ARG A 280 11.51 -15.01 -6.73
C ARG A 280 11.40 -15.21 -5.23
N ALA A 281 10.70 -16.24 -4.81
CA ALA A 281 10.54 -16.58 -3.39
C ALA A 281 11.88 -16.66 -2.64
N GLY A 282 12.94 -17.18 -3.27
CA GLY A 282 14.27 -17.28 -2.67
C GLY A 282 14.90 -15.92 -2.35
N GLU A 283 14.80 -14.96 -3.27
CA GLU A 283 15.33 -13.59 -3.07
C GLU A 283 14.57 -12.83 -1.98
N VAL A 284 13.28 -13.07 -1.90
CA VAL A 284 12.45 -12.47 -0.85
C VAL A 284 12.76 -13.06 0.52
N VAL A 285 12.90 -14.39 0.62
CA VAL A 285 13.29 -15.05 1.86
C VAL A 285 14.67 -14.57 2.33
N GLU A 286 15.62 -14.42 1.40
CA GLU A 286 16.93 -13.84 1.71
C GLU A 286 16.80 -12.44 2.31
N THR A 287 16.03 -11.55 1.68
CA THR A 287 15.77 -10.19 2.21
C THR A 287 15.16 -10.22 3.61
N ILE A 288 14.13 -11.06 3.83
CA ILE A 288 13.47 -11.20 5.14
C ILE A 288 14.44 -11.73 6.22
N GLN A 289 15.37 -12.61 5.85
CA GLN A 289 16.35 -13.18 6.80
C GLN A 289 17.55 -12.25 7.05
N GLU A 290 17.95 -11.46 6.06
CA GLU A 290 19.10 -10.58 6.15
C GLU A 290 18.78 -9.28 6.90
N PHE A 291 17.68 -8.62 6.62
CA PHE A 291 17.36 -7.31 7.19
C PHE A 291 17.36 -7.29 8.73
N PRO A 292 16.86 -8.29 9.46
CA PRO A 292 16.97 -8.34 10.92
C PRO A 292 18.42 -8.46 11.42
N ARG A 293 19.33 -9.02 10.60
CA ARG A 293 20.75 -9.23 10.95
C ARG A 293 21.64 -8.04 10.59
N ILE A 294 21.20 -7.22 9.65
CA ILE A 294 21.94 -6.02 9.23
C ILE A 294 21.83 -4.99 10.35
N LYS A 295 22.98 -4.53 10.84
CA LYS A 295 23.01 -3.39 11.75
C LYS A 295 22.75 -2.10 11.00
N ASP A 296 21.83 -1.31 11.52
CA ASP A 296 21.56 0.04 11.04
C ASP A 296 22.72 0.97 11.43
N PRO A 297 23.46 1.55 10.49
CA PRO A 297 24.59 2.43 10.81
C PRO A 297 24.17 3.68 11.59
N ALA A 298 22.94 4.13 11.44
CA ALA A 298 22.42 5.33 12.10
C ALA A 298 22.11 5.11 13.59
N THR A 299 21.70 3.89 13.97
CA THR A 299 21.17 3.61 15.32
C THR A 299 21.93 2.51 16.05
N GLY A 300 22.67 1.66 15.33
CA GLY A 300 23.30 0.46 15.86
C GLY A 300 22.33 -0.70 16.15
N GLY A 301 21.00 -0.49 15.99
CA GLY A 301 19.98 -1.51 16.08
C GLY A 301 19.84 -2.33 14.80
N SER A 302 18.74 -3.07 14.66
CA SER A 302 18.42 -3.80 13.43
C SER A 302 17.89 -2.85 12.34
N LEU A 303 18.30 -3.07 11.09
CA LEU A 303 17.72 -2.37 9.95
C LEU A 303 16.21 -2.60 9.86
N MET A 304 15.74 -3.79 10.26
CA MET A 304 14.32 -4.15 10.25
C MET A 304 13.47 -3.26 11.16
N ASP A 305 14.05 -2.69 12.23
CA ASP A 305 13.32 -1.82 13.17
C ASP A 305 12.75 -0.56 12.50
N ARG A 306 13.30 -0.14 11.36
CA ARG A 306 12.83 0.98 10.54
C ARG A 306 12.37 0.60 9.15
N THR A 307 12.15 -0.69 8.90
CA THR A 307 11.81 -1.21 7.59
C THR A 307 10.44 -1.87 7.61
N ILE A 308 9.69 -1.69 6.52
CA ILE A 308 8.46 -2.43 6.21
C ILE A 308 8.68 -3.12 4.87
N ILE A 309 8.37 -4.41 4.79
CA ILE A 309 8.51 -5.19 3.57
C ILE A 309 7.13 -5.59 3.07
N ILE A 310 6.82 -5.24 1.83
CA ILE A 310 5.66 -5.73 1.09
C ILE A 310 6.17 -6.76 0.10
N CYS A 311 5.78 -8.01 0.29
CA CYS A 311 6.30 -9.12 -0.46
C CYS A 311 5.20 -9.79 -1.28
N ASN A 312 5.28 -9.69 -2.59
CA ASN A 312 4.45 -10.46 -3.49
C ASN A 312 5.34 -11.25 -4.44
N THR A 313 5.40 -12.57 -4.25
CA THR A 313 6.23 -13.44 -5.08
C THR A 313 5.59 -13.71 -6.44
N SER A 314 6.40 -14.20 -7.38
CA SER A 314 5.95 -14.54 -8.74
C SER A 314 4.89 -15.65 -8.79
N SER A 315 4.78 -16.48 -7.73
CA SER A 315 3.76 -17.53 -7.60
C SER A 315 2.43 -17.06 -7.02
N MET A 316 2.38 -15.85 -6.46
CA MET A 316 1.15 -15.27 -5.92
C MET A 316 0.25 -14.73 -7.04
N PRO A 317 -1.06 -14.56 -6.80
CA PRO A 317 -2.01 -14.09 -7.81
C PRO A 317 -1.62 -12.75 -8.42
N VAL A 318 -1.92 -12.59 -9.72
CA VAL A 318 -1.58 -11.40 -10.52
C VAL A 318 -2.16 -10.12 -9.93
N ALA A 319 -3.42 -10.18 -9.46
CA ALA A 319 -4.10 -9.04 -8.87
C ALA A 319 -3.40 -8.51 -7.61
N ALA A 320 -2.98 -9.42 -6.73
CA ALA A 320 -2.23 -9.06 -5.52
C ALA A 320 -0.86 -8.47 -5.87
N ARG A 321 -0.22 -8.97 -6.95
CA ARG A 321 1.04 -8.43 -7.47
C ARG A 321 0.87 -6.99 -7.98
N GLU A 322 -0.19 -6.73 -8.72
CA GLU A 322 -0.50 -5.38 -9.21
C GLU A 322 -0.82 -4.42 -8.04
N ALA A 323 -1.56 -4.87 -7.03
CA ALA A 323 -1.91 -4.07 -5.87
C ALA A 323 -0.73 -3.76 -4.94
N SER A 324 0.31 -4.59 -4.89
CA SER A 324 1.41 -4.51 -3.92
C SER A 324 2.13 -3.16 -3.92
N ILE A 325 2.35 -2.56 -5.08
CA ILE A 325 3.00 -1.26 -5.20
C ILE A 325 2.16 -0.15 -4.56
N TYR A 326 0.85 -0.17 -4.78
CA TYR A 326 -0.07 0.80 -4.20
C TYR A 326 -0.16 0.68 -2.68
N THR A 327 -0.15 -0.55 -2.16
CA THR A 327 -0.10 -0.84 -0.72
C THR A 327 1.15 -0.22 -0.09
N GLY A 328 2.32 -0.48 -0.66
CA GLY A 328 3.58 0.09 -0.17
C GLY A 328 3.61 1.61 -0.23
N ILE A 329 3.19 2.20 -1.34
CA ILE A 329 3.16 3.67 -1.51
C ILE A 329 2.23 4.31 -0.48
N THR A 330 1.05 3.74 -0.24
CA THR A 330 0.09 4.30 0.71
C THR A 330 0.63 4.30 2.13
N ILE A 331 1.32 3.24 2.54
CA ILE A 331 2.02 3.19 3.83
C ILE A 331 3.13 4.25 3.88
N GLY A 332 3.89 4.42 2.79
CA GLY A 332 4.91 5.46 2.70
C GLY A 332 4.34 6.87 2.80
N GLU A 333 3.24 7.15 2.13
CA GLU A 333 2.53 8.44 2.23
C GLU A 333 2.03 8.72 3.66
N TYR A 334 1.59 7.67 4.36
CA TYR A 334 1.16 7.78 5.75
C TYR A 334 2.28 8.24 6.67
N TYR A 335 3.45 7.61 6.61
CA TYR A 335 4.61 8.03 7.41
C TYR A 335 5.17 9.38 6.97
N ARG A 336 5.14 9.69 5.69
CA ARG A 336 5.47 11.02 5.18
C ARG A 336 4.58 12.09 5.79
N GLN A 337 3.29 11.82 5.94
CA GLN A 337 2.33 12.74 6.55
C GLN A 337 2.64 13.04 8.02
N MET A 338 3.35 12.15 8.70
CA MET A 338 3.86 12.37 10.06
C MET A 338 5.13 13.23 10.11
N GLY A 339 5.71 13.57 8.97
CA GLY A 339 6.96 14.33 8.89
C GLY A 339 8.22 13.47 8.80
N TYR A 340 8.10 12.17 8.51
CA TYR A 340 9.25 11.30 8.29
C TYR A 340 9.73 11.33 6.84
N HIS A 341 11.03 11.09 6.67
CA HIS A 341 11.65 10.89 5.37
C HIS A 341 11.65 9.39 5.06
N VAL A 342 10.87 9.02 4.05
CA VAL A 342 10.64 7.62 3.67
C VAL A 342 11.32 7.35 2.34
N LEU A 343 12.07 6.25 2.26
CA LEU A 343 12.61 5.69 1.04
C LEU A 343 11.81 4.45 0.66
N LEU A 344 11.16 4.46 -0.50
CA LEU A 344 10.49 3.30 -1.06
C LEU A 344 11.35 2.72 -2.19
N LEU A 345 11.68 1.44 -2.04
CA LEU A 345 12.42 0.65 -3.01
C LEU A 345 11.47 -0.35 -3.67
N ALA A 346 11.20 -0.18 -4.96
CA ALA A 346 10.32 -1.05 -5.71
C ALA A 346 11.13 -2.02 -6.60
N ASP A 347 11.02 -3.33 -6.32
CA ASP A 347 11.67 -4.38 -7.09
C ASP A 347 10.64 -5.40 -7.59
N SER A 348 10.23 -5.42 -8.87
CA SER A 348 10.63 -4.51 -9.93
C SER A 348 9.41 -3.93 -10.65
N THR A 349 9.55 -2.74 -11.21
CA THR A 349 8.52 -2.12 -12.06
C THR A 349 8.17 -3.00 -13.26
N SER A 350 9.14 -3.72 -13.82
CA SER A 350 8.92 -4.65 -14.94
C SER A 350 7.93 -5.77 -14.58
N ARG A 351 8.04 -6.34 -13.38
CA ARG A 351 7.13 -7.39 -12.91
C ARG A 351 5.73 -6.86 -12.63
N TRP A 352 5.64 -5.65 -12.12
CA TRP A 352 4.37 -4.96 -11.95
C TRP A 352 3.68 -4.67 -13.29
N ALA A 353 4.43 -4.16 -14.28
CA ALA A 353 3.93 -3.94 -15.64
C ALA A 353 3.49 -5.26 -16.30
N GLN A 354 4.21 -6.36 -16.06
CA GLN A 354 3.80 -7.68 -16.51
C GLN A 354 2.44 -8.10 -15.92
N ALA A 355 2.17 -7.80 -14.64
CA ALA A 355 0.86 -8.06 -14.05
C ALA A 355 -0.26 -7.27 -14.76
N MET A 356 -0.01 -6.00 -15.11
CA MET A 356 -0.96 -5.22 -15.91
C MET A 356 -1.20 -5.81 -17.30
N ARG A 357 -0.13 -6.29 -17.98
CA ARG A 357 -0.26 -6.95 -19.27
C ARG A 357 -1.12 -8.21 -19.21
N GLU A 358 -0.92 -9.03 -18.18
CA GLU A 358 -1.70 -10.24 -17.97
C GLU A 358 -3.19 -9.92 -17.72
N THR A 359 -3.47 -8.91 -16.91
CA THR A 359 -4.84 -8.46 -16.62
C THR A 359 -5.53 -7.88 -17.86
N SER A 360 -4.85 -7.00 -18.59
CA SER A 360 -5.35 -6.39 -19.83
C SER A 360 -5.63 -7.44 -20.90
N GLY A 361 -4.75 -8.44 -21.05
CA GLY A 361 -4.94 -9.55 -21.98
C GLY A 361 -6.19 -10.38 -21.65
N ARG A 362 -6.46 -10.66 -20.37
CA ARG A 362 -7.67 -11.37 -19.93
C ARG A 362 -8.95 -10.55 -20.12
N LEU A 363 -8.85 -9.22 -20.03
CA LEU A 363 -9.97 -8.31 -20.32
C LEU A 363 -10.20 -8.11 -21.83
N GLU A 364 -9.39 -8.74 -22.68
CA GLU A 364 -9.45 -8.59 -24.14
C GLU A 364 -9.34 -7.11 -24.57
N GLU A 365 -8.52 -6.33 -23.87
CA GLU A 365 -8.23 -4.96 -24.25
C GLU A 365 -7.34 -4.93 -25.49
N ILE A 366 -7.49 -3.89 -26.32
CA ILE A 366 -6.66 -3.72 -27.51
C ILE A 366 -5.21 -3.54 -27.05
N PRO A 367 -4.29 -4.44 -27.41
CA PRO A 367 -2.90 -4.35 -26.97
C PRO A 367 -2.18 -3.20 -27.64
N GLY A 368 -1.33 -2.51 -26.88
CA GLY A 368 -0.33 -1.59 -27.39
C GLY A 368 0.97 -2.31 -27.75
N GLU A 369 2.07 -1.59 -27.71
CA GLU A 369 3.41 -2.10 -28.00
C GLU A 369 3.80 -3.23 -27.03
N GLU A 370 4.42 -4.28 -27.55
CA GLU A 370 4.79 -5.50 -26.81
C GLU A 370 3.64 -6.13 -25.99
N ALA A 371 2.41 -5.98 -26.46
CA ALA A 371 1.19 -6.46 -25.79
C ALA A 371 0.92 -5.82 -24.40
N PHE A 372 1.54 -4.71 -24.08
CA PHE A 372 1.18 -3.92 -22.89
C PHE A 372 -0.09 -3.11 -23.14
N PRO A 373 -0.85 -2.77 -22.08
CA PRO A 373 -2.00 -1.89 -22.22
C PRO A 373 -1.57 -0.48 -22.66
N ALA A 374 -2.39 0.19 -23.46
CA ALA A 374 -2.10 1.53 -23.99
C ALA A 374 -1.91 2.59 -22.87
N TYR A 375 -2.44 2.34 -21.68
CA TYR A 375 -2.30 3.23 -20.51
C TYR A 375 -1.08 2.92 -19.62
N LEU A 376 -0.19 2.02 -20.02
CA LEU A 376 0.98 1.61 -19.22
C LEU A 376 1.80 2.80 -18.75
N GLU A 377 2.19 3.68 -19.67
CA GLU A 377 3.04 4.82 -19.36
C GLU A 377 2.38 5.78 -18.35
N SER A 378 1.10 6.09 -18.56
CA SER A 378 0.35 6.93 -17.62
C SER A 378 0.17 6.28 -16.24
N ALA A 379 0.03 4.95 -16.19
CA ALA A 379 -0.03 4.21 -14.93
C ALA A 379 1.31 4.27 -14.19
N ILE A 380 2.43 4.07 -14.88
CA ILE A 380 3.78 4.20 -14.29
C ILE A 380 3.98 5.61 -13.73
N ARG A 381 3.69 6.64 -14.53
CA ARG A 381 3.82 8.03 -14.08
C ARG A 381 2.95 8.33 -12.86
N SER A 382 1.70 7.91 -12.85
CA SER A 382 0.78 8.16 -11.73
C SER A 382 1.25 7.53 -10.42
N VAL A 383 1.95 6.39 -10.50
CA VAL A 383 2.56 5.73 -9.34
C VAL A 383 3.74 6.55 -8.82
N TYR A 384 4.67 6.93 -9.69
CA TYR A 384 5.87 7.68 -9.28
C TYR A 384 5.58 9.13 -8.90
N GLU A 385 4.53 9.75 -9.44
CA GLU A 385 4.07 11.09 -9.05
C GLU A 385 3.57 11.19 -7.60
N ARG A 386 3.29 10.05 -6.95
CA ARG A 386 2.97 9.99 -5.52
C ARG A 386 4.17 10.28 -4.62
N ALA A 387 5.40 10.17 -5.14
CA ALA A 387 6.60 10.67 -4.46
C ALA A 387 6.51 12.19 -4.28
N GLY A 388 7.18 12.71 -3.27
CA GLY A 388 7.25 14.16 -3.06
C GLY A 388 7.67 14.56 -1.67
N LEU A 389 8.00 15.82 -1.55
CA LEU A 389 8.27 16.53 -0.32
C LEU A 389 7.03 17.33 0.06
N ILE A 390 6.57 17.20 1.30
CA ILE A 390 5.37 17.89 1.79
C ILE A 390 5.61 18.57 3.13
N ARG A 391 4.82 19.60 3.40
CA ARG A 391 4.61 20.14 4.74
C ARG A 391 3.21 19.71 5.20
N SER A 392 3.15 19.00 6.31
CA SER A 392 1.90 18.49 6.87
C SER A 392 1.14 19.55 7.69
N ALA A 393 -0.06 19.18 8.13
CA ALA A 393 -0.96 20.08 8.87
C ALA A 393 -0.35 20.65 10.17
N ASP A 394 0.56 19.94 10.80
CA ASP A 394 1.29 20.37 12.01
C ASP A 394 2.58 21.17 11.70
N GLY A 395 2.86 21.43 10.42
CA GLY A 395 4.04 22.14 9.95
C GLY A 395 5.30 21.28 9.80
N SER A 396 5.27 19.99 10.15
CA SER A 396 6.39 19.10 9.93
C SER A 396 6.60 18.81 8.45
N VAL A 397 7.87 18.61 8.05
CA VAL A 397 8.24 18.32 6.66
C VAL A 397 8.58 16.85 6.55
N GLY A 398 7.90 16.15 5.67
CA GLY A 398 8.13 14.74 5.36
C GLY A 398 8.35 14.53 3.87
N SER A 399 9.02 13.44 3.52
CA SER A 399 9.28 13.09 2.13
C SER A 399 9.03 11.62 1.84
N LEU A 400 8.63 11.33 0.61
CA LEU A 400 8.61 9.99 0.06
C LEU A 400 9.47 10.00 -1.20
N THR A 401 10.64 9.39 -1.11
CA THR A 401 11.55 9.17 -2.23
C THR A 401 11.32 7.78 -2.78
N MET A 402 11.14 7.65 -4.08
CA MET A 402 10.87 6.36 -4.72
C MET A 402 12.00 5.98 -5.66
N ILE A 403 12.55 4.79 -5.49
CA ILE A 403 13.56 4.21 -6.37
C ILE A 403 13.03 2.87 -6.89
N GLY A 404 12.77 2.82 -8.18
CA GLY A 404 12.29 1.61 -8.85
C GLY A 404 13.40 0.93 -9.64
N THR A 405 13.40 -0.40 -9.66
CA THR A 405 14.22 -1.15 -10.60
C THR A 405 13.42 -1.48 -11.85
N VAL A 406 14.11 -1.56 -12.96
CA VAL A 406 13.54 -2.07 -14.20
C VAL A 406 14.53 -3.04 -14.84
N SER A 407 13.99 -4.14 -15.35
CA SER A 407 14.78 -5.20 -16.01
C SER A 407 14.39 -5.25 -17.48
N PRO A 408 15.13 -4.53 -18.36
CA PRO A 408 14.83 -4.52 -19.79
C PRO A 408 14.87 -5.93 -20.36
N ALA A 409 13.81 -6.36 -21.04
CA ALA A 409 13.73 -7.67 -21.66
C ALA A 409 14.80 -7.78 -22.78
N GLY A 410 15.63 -8.83 -22.71
CA GLY A 410 16.73 -8.99 -23.66
C GLY A 410 17.78 -7.88 -23.67
N GLY A 411 17.80 -7.01 -22.65
CA GLY A 411 18.68 -5.84 -22.61
C GLY A 411 18.21 -4.67 -23.48
N ASN A 412 16.97 -4.70 -23.97
CA ASN A 412 16.40 -3.64 -24.79
C ASN A 412 15.90 -2.48 -23.93
N PHE A 413 16.64 -1.38 -23.90
CA PHE A 413 16.24 -0.17 -23.16
C PHE A 413 15.12 0.63 -23.85
N GLU A 414 14.74 0.29 -25.07
CA GLU A 414 13.62 0.90 -25.78
C GLU A 414 12.27 0.25 -25.49
N GLU A 415 12.28 -0.81 -24.64
CA GLU A 415 11.05 -1.44 -24.16
C GLU A 415 10.12 -0.42 -23.50
N PRO A 416 8.78 -0.47 -23.72
CA PRO A 416 7.83 0.52 -23.20
C PRO A 416 7.89 0.71 -21.67
N VAL A 417 8.08 -0.37 -20.92
CA VAL A 417 8.19 -0.30 -19.44
C VAL A 417 9.44 0.46 -19.02
N THR A 418 10.56 0.16 -19.68
CA THR A 418 11.85 0.79 -19.39
C THR A 418 11.81 2.27 -19.72
N GLN A 419 11.32 2.63 -20.89
CA GLN A 419 11.16 4.03 -21.31
C GLN A 419 10.18 4.78 -20.40
N GLY A 420 9.02 4.20 -20.09
CA GLY A 420 8.04 4.81 -19.22
C GLY A 420 8.53 4.99 -17.76
N THR A 421 9.47 4.14 -17.31
CA THR A 421 10.08 4.28 -15.98
C THR A 421 11.23 5.29 -15.95
N LEU A 422 11.97 5.41 -17.04
CA LEU A 422 13.09 6.37 -17.16
C LEU A 422 12.61 7.80 -17.44
N SER A 423 11.45 7.98 -18.05
CA SER A 423 10.87 9.30 -18.36
C SER A 423 10.26 9.97 -17.13
#